data_be3c8a91c03feb919ea2a525cfcd1ba6
#
_entry.id   be3c8a91c03feb919ea2a525cfcd1ba6
#
_cell.length_a   1.000
_cell.length_b   1.000
_cell.length_c   1.000
_cell.angle_alpha   90.00
_cell.angle_beta   90.00
_cell.angle_gamma   90.00
#
_symmetry.space_group_name_H-M   'P 1'
#
loop_
_entity.id
_entity.type
_entity.pdbx_description
1 polymer ?
#
loop_
_entity_poly.entity_id
_entity_poly.type
_entity_poly.pdbx_seq_one_letter_code
_entity_poly.pdbx_strand_id
1 'polypeptide(L)'
;QSDEMEYYRRKSKYHKGKEQNWFVDTICVETKFMVTGEYMKSRTNENLIKVMKKSKFKVGEQVEVVTTDGLRGYPRVLRKTFSLQSPYHASSRAKSKIVHNVVIADERGFNYPIERLHNTIRERTKTMRGFHGCIESAHAIMKGLEINYNFNRKHMSLGKRTPAEVAIPQLELGVNKWLDLIRLSKI
;
A
#
# COMPACT_ATOMS: atom_id res chain seq x y z
N GLN A 1 -4.16 -2.46 6.74
CA GLN A 1 -4.40 -3.55 5.77
C GLN A 1 -3.32 -3.56 4.69
N SER A 2 -2.97 -4.72 4.21
CA SER A 2 -2.06 -4.91 3.09
C SER A 2 -2.59 -5.96 2.13
N ASP A 3 -2.37 -5.72 0.83
CA ASP A 3 -2.78 -6.61 -0.24
C ASP A 3 -1.89 -6.40 -1.48
N GLU A 4 -2.00 -7.27 -2.49
CA GLU A 4 -1.33 -7.13 -3.77
C GLU A 4 -2.33 -7.06 -4.91
N MET A 5 -2.15 -6.07 -5.75
CA MET A 5 -2.88 -5.93 -7.00
C MET A 5 -2.00 -6.33 -8.17
N GLU A 6 -2.47 -7.32 -8.93
CA GLU A 6 -1.83 -7.67 -10.20
C GLU A 6 -2.02 -6.54 -11.21
N TYR A 7 -0.93 -6.14 -11.86
CA TYR A 7 -0.95 -5.08 -12.83
C TYR A 7 0.00 -5.34 -14.00
N TYR A 8 -0.53 -5.34 -15.21
CA TYR A 8 0.24 -5.65 -16.39
C TYR A 8 0.98 -4.43 -16.93
N ARG A 9 2.24 -4.63 -17.29
CA ARG A 9 3.03 -3.71 -18.10
C ARG A 9 3.11 -4.22 -19.53
N ARG A 10 2.77 -3.39 -20.50
CA ARG A 10 2.96 -3.75 -21.91
C ARG A 10 4.45 -3.70 -22.24
N LYS A 11 4.96 -4.79 -22.81
CA LYS A 11 6.28 -4.77 -23.43
C LYS A 11 6.27 -3.83 -24.64
N SER A 12 7.43 -3.35 -25.09
CA SER A 12 7.57 -2.39 -26.17
C SER A 12 6.77 -2.81 -27.43
N LYS A 13 6.52 -1.84 -28.32
CA LYS A 13 5.79 -2.04 -29.59
C LYS A 13 6.27 -3.25 -30.40
N TYR A 14 7.55 -3.61 -30.26
CA TYR A 14 8.20 -4.71 -31.00
C TYR A 14 8.10 -6.08 -30.29
N HIS A 15 7.77 -6.12 -29.01
CA HIS A 15 7.61 -7.35 -28.25
C HIS A 15 6.14 -7.51 -27.87
N LYS A 16 5.42 -8.31 -28.67
CA LYS A 16 4.03 -8.68 -28.34
C LYS A 16 4.01 -9.49 -27.05
N GLY A 17 3.51 -8.88 -25.97
CA GLY A 17 3.34 -9.56 -24.68
C GLY A 17 3.07 -8.59 -23.54
N LYS A 18 2.44 -9.12 -22.51
CA LYS A 18 2.22 -8.42 -21.23
C LYS A 18 3.21 -8.99 -20.22
N GLU A 19 3.89 -8.13 -19.49
CA GLU A 19 4.69 -8.55 -18.35
C GLU A 19 3.84 -8.40 -17.10
N GLN A 20 3.65 -9.50 -16.39
CA GLN A 20 2.96 -9.52 -15.11
C GLN A 20 3.80 -8.78 -14.06
N ASN A 21 3.20 -7.83 -13.42
CA ASN A 21 3.82 -7.07 -12.33
C ASN A 21 2.81 -6.94 -11.18
N TRP A 22 3.28 -6.51 -10.04
CA TRP A 22 2.51 -6.43 -8.83
C TRP A 22 2.62 -5.04 -8.22
N PHE A 23 1.49 -4.52 -7.80
CA PHE A 23 1.44 -3.34 -6.95
C PHE A 23 1.10 -3.80 -5.54
N VAL A 24 2.06 -3.70 -4.64
CA VAL A 24 1.91 -4.08 -3.24
C VAL A 24 1.74 -2.82 -2.42
N ASP A 25 0.65 -2.73 -1.71
CA ASP A 25 0.32 -1.53 -0.94
C ASP A 25 -0.16 -1.84 0.47
N THR A 26 -0.14 -0.80 1.29
CA THR A 26 -0.66 -0.83 2.65
C THR A 26 -1.47 0.43 2.91
N ILE A 27 -2.60 0.27 3.59
CA ILE A 27 -3.51 1.36 3.93
C ILE A 27 -3.84 1.34 5.44
N CYS A 28 -3.90 2.51 6.04
CA CYS A 28 -4.51 2.67 7.35
C CYS A 28 -6.03 2.66 7.22
N VAL A 29 -6.69 1.75 7.94
CA VAL A 29 -8.16 1.56 7.83
C VAL A 29 -8.93 2.77 8.32
N GLU A 30 -8.47 3.40 9.38
CA GLU A 30 -9.14 4.53 10.03
C GLU A 30 -9.02 5.82 9.22
N THR A 31 -7.79 6.19 8.88
CA THR A 31 -7.50 7.44 8.16
C THR A 31 -7.63 7.33 6.65
N LYS A 32 -7.75 6.11 6.11
CA LYS A 32 -7.67 5.78 4.68
C LYS A 32 -6.34 6.19 4.04
N PHE A 33 -5.32 6.52 4.84
CA PHE A 33 -4.02 6.92 4.35
C PHE A 33 -3.29 5.73 3.74
N MET A 34 -2.91 5.85 2.48
CA MET A 34 -2.06 4.89 1.79
C MET A 34 -0.64 5.04 2.30
N VAL A 35 -0.21 4.12 3.18
CA VAL A 35 1.07 4.20 3.89
C VAL A 35 2.24 3.93 2.96
N THR A 36 2.14 2.88 2.15
CA THR A 36 3.11 2.55 1.11
C THR A 36 2.41 1.98 -0.11
N GLY A 37 3.04 2.19 -1.26
CA GLY A 37 2.68 1.54 -2.50
C GLY A 37 3.93 1.34 -3.35
N GLU A 38 4.22 0.09 -3.71
CA GLU A 38 5.41 -0.28 -4.47
C GLU A 38 5.02 -1.12 -5.68
N TYR A 39 5.42 -0.65 -6.86
CA TYR A 39 5.26 -1.39 -8.11
C TYR A 39 6.50 -2.25 -8.37
N MET A 40 6.33 -3.54 -8.54
CA MET A 40 7.44 -4.50 -8.61
C MET A 40 7.17 -5.66 -9.57
N LYS A 41 8.25 -6.30 -10.01
CA LYS A 41 8.18 -7.43 -10.95
C LYS A 41 7.65 -8.72 -10.32
N SER A 42 7.78 -8.88 -9.01
CA SER A 42 7.38 -10.11 -8.33
C SER A 42 6.97 -9.84 -6.89
N ARG A 43 6.06 -10.65 -6.38
CA ARG A 43 5.62 -10.66 -4.97
C ARG A 43 6.33 -11.71 -4.11
N THR A 44 7.66 -11.80 -4.25
CA THR A 44 8.46 -12.69 -3.39
C THR A 44 8.43 -12.21 -1.94
N ASN A 45 8.71 -13.14 -1.01
CA ASN A 45 8.76 -12.79 0.41
C ASN A 45 9.75 -11.65 0.71
N GLU A 46 10.89 -11.60 -0.02
CA GLU A 46 11.87 -10.53 0.13
C GLU A 46 11.30 -9.16 -0.27
N ASN A 47 10.56 -9.12 -1.37
CA ASN A 47 9.91 -7.89 -1.83
C ASN A 47 8.80 -7.45 -0.88
N LEU A 48 7.96 -8.38 -0.41
CA LEU A 48 6.94 -8.09 0.60
C LEU A 48 7.56 -7.58 1.91
N ILE A 49 8.68 -8.17 2.36
CA ILE A 49 9.41 -7.69 3.55
C ILE A 49 9.88 -6.25 3.36
N LYS A 50 10.39 -5.88 2.17
CA LYS A 50 10.81 -4.49 1.89
C LYS A 50 9.63 -3.52 2.03
N VAL A 51 8.47 -3.86 1.47
CA VAL A 51 7.26 -3.02 1.57
C VAL A 51 6.81 -2.90 3.02
N MET A 52 6.73 -4.01 3.74
CA MET A 52 6.31 -4.01 5.14
C MET A 52 7.28 -3.26 6.06
N LYS A 53 8.60 -3.34 5.81
CA LYS A 53 9.59 -2.52 6.54
C LYS A 53 9.40 -1.02 6.29
N LYS A 54 9.14 -0.62 5.04
CA LYS A 54 8.82 0.79 4.72
C LYS A 54 7.54 1.23 5.42
N SER A 55 6.51 0.38 5.43
CA SER A 55 5.25 0.67 6.13
C SER A 55 5.49 0.83 7.63
N LYS A 56 6.21 -0.09 8.26
CA LYS A 56 6.56 -0.01 9.68
C LYS A 56 7.33 1.27 10.01
N PHE A 57 8.31 1.63 9.17
CA PHE A 57 9.09 2.86 9.36
C PHE A 57 8.21 4.11 9.33
N LYS A 58 7.23 4.17 8.40
CA LYS A 58 6.33 5.32 8.27
C LYS A 58 5.30 5.44 9.40
N VAL A 59 4.79 4.30 9.88
CA VAL A 59 3.73 4.27 10.92
C VAL A 59 4.33 4.25 12.33
N GLY A 60 5.59 3.85 12.47
CA GLY A 60 6.25 3.70 13.77
C GLY A 60 5.71 2.50 14.55
N GLU A 61 5.67 2.63 15.87
CA GLU A 61 5.23 1.57 16.79
C GLU A 61 3.71 1.57 17.05
N GLN A 62 2.95 2.41 16.38
CA GLN A 62 1.50 2.56 16.57
C GLN A 62 0.67 1.45 15.93
N VAL A 63 1.32 0.44 15.35
CA VAL A 63 0.62 -0.68 14.68
C VAL A 63 0.16 -1.69 15.73
N GLU A 64 -1.13 -1.85 15.85
CA GLU A 64 -1.75 -2.86 16.73
C GLU A 64 -2.19 -4.10 15.95
N VAL A 65 -2.76 -3.89 14.77
CA VAL A 65 -3.31 -4.95 13.93
C VAL A 65 -2.81 -4.81 12.49
N VAL A 66 -2.34 -5.91 11.92
CA VAL A 66 -2.06 -6.01 10.49
C VAL A 66 -3.02 -7.02 9.87
N THR A 67 -3.85 -6.55 8.95
CA THR A 67 -4.77 -7.40 8.20
C THR A 67 -4.21 -7.65 6.80
N THR A 68 -4.21 -8.90 6.38
CA THR A 68 -3.80 -9.32 5.03
C THR A 68 -4.81 -10.31 4.46
N ASP A 69 -4.69 -10.60 3.16
CA ASP A 69 -5.35 -11.74 2.54
C ASP A 69 -4.75 -13.09 2.99
N GLY A 70 -5.23 -14.18 2.40
CA GLY A 70 -4.79 -15.55 2.67
C GLY A 70 -3.44 -15.94 2.03
N LEU A 71 -2.64 -15.02 1.48
CA LEU A 71 -1.35 -15.37 0.87
C LEU A 71 -0.40 -16.01 1.89
N ARG A 72 0.04 -17.23 1.62
CA ARG A 72 0.88 -18.05 2.53
C ARG A 72 2.22 -17.39 2.93
N GLY A 73 2.68 -16.38 2.18
CA GLY A 73 3.90 -15.65 2.46
C GLY A 73 3.80 -14.71 3.68
N TYR A 74 2.63 -14.13 3.93
CA TYR A 74 2.46 -13.08 4.95
C TYR A 74 2.86 -13.46 6.37
N PRO A 75 2.55 -14.65 6.91
CA PRO A 75 2.99 -15.00 8.27
C PRO A 75 4.52 -14.92 8.45
N ARG A 76 5.28 -15.34 7.43
CA ARG A 76 6.75 -15.24 7.44
C ARG A 76 7.23 -13.79 7.30
N VAL A 77 6.60 -13.04 6.41
CA VAL A 77 6.90 -11.62 6.16
C VAL A 77 6.69 -10.81 7.44
N LEU A 78 5.53 -10.97 8.08
CA LEU A 78 5.17 -10.23 9.29
C LEU A 78 6.04 -10.61 10.49
N ARG A 79 6.40 -11.88 10.64
CA ARG A 79 7.39 -12.29 11.66
C ARG A 79 8.71 -11.57 11.50
N LYS A 80 9.24 -11.49 10.27
CA LYS A 80 10.51 -10.82 9.98
C LYS A 80 10.45 -9.30 10.10
N THR A 81 9.27 -8.71 9.94
CA THR A 81 9.10 -7.25 9.94
C THR A 81 8.66 -6.72 11.29
N PHE A 82 7.68 -7.36 11.90
CA PHE A 82 7.03 -6.91 13.13
C PHE A 82 7.36 -7.78 14.35
N SER A 83 8.25 -8.77 14.21
CA SER A 83 8.63 -9.69 15.30
C SER A 83 7.44 -10.45 15.90
N LEU A 84 6.44 -10.78 15.07
CA LEU A 84 5.28 -11.55 15.50
C LEU A 84 5.71 -12.91 16.03
N GLN A 85 5.11 -13.39 17.12
CA GLN A 85 5.36 -14.72 17.65
C GLN A 85 4.89 -15.78 16.65
N SER A 86 5.70 -16.83 16.50
CA SER A 86 5.25 -18.04 15.82
C SER A 86 4.28 -18.81 16.73
N PRO A 87 3.12 -19.24 16.24
CA PRO A 87 2.24 -20.10 17.02
C PRO A 87 2.91 -21.45 17.40
N TYR A 88 3.98 -21.81 16.70
CA TYR A 88 4.71 -23.08 16.91
C TYR A 88 5.97 -22.97 17.79
N HIS A 89 6.41 -21.76 18.13
CA HIS A 89 7.61 -21.54 18.95
C HIS A 89 7.33 -20.45 19.99
N ALA A 90 6.92 -20.86 21.16
CA ALA A 90 6.79 -20.02 22.34
C ALA A 90 8.19 -19.65 22.90
N SER A 91 8.97 -18.87 22.15
CA SER A 91 10.18 -18.29 22.72
C SER A 91 9.81 -16.99 23.41
N SER A 92 10.05 -16.95 24.72
CA SER A 92 9.65 -15.92 25.67
C SER A 92 10.23 -14.51 25.44
N ARG A 93 11.01 -14.28 24.40
CA ARG A 93 11.80 -13.04 24.23
C ARG A 93 11.21 -11.95 23.31
N ALA A 94 10.15 -12.22 22.57
CA ALA A 94 9.57 -11.22 21.68
C ALA A 94 8.05 -11.24 21.77
N LYS A 95 7.51 -10.59 22.78
CA LYS A 95 6.07 -10.30 22.86
C LYS A 95 5.76 -9.10 21.96
N SER A 96 5.66 -9.33 20.64
CA SER A 96 4.99 -8.33 19.79
C SER A 96 3.52 -8.26 20.21
N LYS A 97 3.03 -7.08 20.53
CA LYS A 97 1.60 -6.83 20.79
C LYS A 97 0.75 -6.82 19.51
N ILE A 98 1.38 -6.91 18.35
CA ILE A 98 0.72 -6.80 17.05
C ILE A 98 -0.03 -8.10 16.73
N VAL A 99 -1.28 -7.96 16.37
CA VAL A 99 -2.15 -9.07 15.94
C VAL A 99 -2.14 -9.16 14.41
N HIS A 100 -1.93 -10.36 13.88
CA HIS A 100 -2.14 -10.64 12.46
C HIS A 100 -3.54 -11.16 12.25
N ASN A 101 -4.34 -10.40 11.51
CA ASN A 101 -5.69 -10.79 11.09
C ASN A 101 -5.65 -11.21 9.61
N VAL A 102 -6.13 -12.41 9.31
CA VAL A 102 -6.23 -12.92 7.94
C VAL A 102 -7.68 -12.89 7.51
N VAL A 103 -7.97 -12.21 6.40
CA VAL A 103 -9.31 -12.10 5.82
C VAL A 103 -9.30 -12.80 4.48
N ILE A 104 -10.02 -13.92 4.41
CA ILE A 104 -10.25 -14.68 3.17
C ILE A 104 -11.68 -14.38 2.73
N ALA A 105 -11.85 -13.87 1.50
CA ALA A 105 -13.11 -13.32 1.00
C ALA A 105 -14.31 -14.27 1.15
N ASP A 106 -14.11 -15.57 0.98
CA ASP A 106 -15.18 -16.56 1.04
C ASP A 106 -15.57 -17.00 2.46
N GLU A 107 -14.71 -16.72 3.46
CA GLU A 107 -14.90 -17.25 4.81
C GLU A 107 -15.19 -16.19 5.88
N ARG A 108 -14.62 -14.99 5.76
CA ARG A 108 -14.57 -13.99 6.84
C ARG A 108 -14.88 -12.55 6.43
N GLY A 109 -15.50 -12.36 5.27
CA GLY A 109 -15.82 -11.04 4.76
C GLY A 109 -14.73 -10.43 3.87
N PHE A 110 -14.88 -9.15 3.54
CA PHE A 110 -14.06 -8.49 2.54
C PHE A 110 -13.07 -7.52 3.17
N ASN A 111 -11.92 -7.39 2.53
CA ASN A 111 -10.88 -6.41 2.87
C ASN A 111 -11.22 -5.03 2.27
N TYR A 112 -12.46 -4.56 2.50
CA TYR A 112 -13.07 -3.41 1.82
C TYR A 112 -12.19 -2.15 1.66
N PRO A 113 -11.43 -1.69 2.67
CA PRO A 113 -10.65 -0.46 2.49
C PRO A 113 -9.60 -0.57 1.41
N ILE A 114 -8.86 -1.67 1.37
CA ILE A 114 -7.80 -1.86 0.38
C ILE A 114 -8.37 -2.23 -1.00
N GLU A 115 -9.45 -3.00 -1.06
CA GLU A 115 -10.15 -3.29 -2.30
C GLU A 115 -10.71 -2.02 -2.95
N ARG A 116 -11.27 -1.09 -2.16
CA ARG A 116 -11.71 0.21 -2.65
C ARG A 116 -10.55 1.07 -3.16
N LEU A 117 -9.39 0.99 -2.51
CA LEU A 117 -8.18 1.63 -2.99
C LEU A 117 -7.77 1.07 -4.34
N HIS A 118 -7.71 -0.28 -4.47
CA HIS A 118 -7.40 -0.96 -5.73
C HIS A 118 -8.38 -0.59 -6.85
N ASN A 119 -9.67 -0.55 -6.56
CA ASN A 119 -10.69 -0.12 -7.54
C ASN A 119 -10.47 1.33 -7.96
N THR A 120 -10.12 2.21 -7.02
CA THR A 120 -9.78 3.60 -7.34
C THR A 120 -8.57 3.71 -8.26
N ILE A 121 -7.54 2.92 -8.02
CA ILE A 121 -6.33 2.86 -8.85
C ILE A 121 -6.68 2.32 -10.25
N ARG A 122 -7.44 1.21 -10.32
CA ARG A 122 -7.87 0.62 -11.60
C ARG A 122 -8.68 1.61 -12.44
N GLU A 123 -9.64 2.32 -11.85
CA GLU A 123 -10.44 3.35 -12.55
C GLU A 123 -9.58 4.49 -13.11
N ARG A 124 -8.53 4.90 -12.41
CA ARG A 124 -7.62 5.94 -12.87
C ARG A 124 -6.66 5.46 -13.96
N THR A 125 -6.30 4.19 -13.94
CA THR A 125 -5.30 3.63 -14.85
C THR A 125 -5.91 2.89 -16.04
N LYS A 126 -7.21 2.62 -16.05
CA LYS A 126 -7.85 1.88 -17.15
C LYS A 126 -7.73 2.57 -18.50
N THR A 127 -7.77 3.89 -18.52
CA THR A 127 -7.58 4.69 -19.75
C THR A 127 -6.17 4.59 -20.32
N MET A 128 -5.18 4.25 -19.47
CA MET A 128 -3.79 4.04 -19.88
C MET A 128 -3.58 2.69 -20.58
N ARG A 129 -4.58 1.81 -20.60
CA ARG A 129 -4.51 0.46 -21.19
C ARG A 129 -3.30 -0.37 -20.73
N GLY A 130 -2.87 -0.18 -19.47
CA GLY A 130 -1.64 -0.71 -18.89
C GLY A 130 -0.49 0.28 -18.98
N PHE A 131 0.57 0.00 -18.23
CA PHE A 131 1.76 0.84 -18.25
C PHE A 131 2.64 0.53 -19.45
N HIS A 132 3.23 1.57 -20.03
CA HIS A 132 4.18 1.49 -21.12
C HIS A 132 5.56 1.93 -20.63
N GLY A 133 6.62 1.51 -21.33
CA GLY A 133 7.98 1.88 -21.01
C GLY A 133 8.63 1.01 -19.94
N CYS A 134 9.51 1.60 -19.14
CA CYS A 134 10.26 0.89 -18.09
C CYS A 134 9.45 0.77 -16.79
N ILE A 135 9.95 -0.04 -15.86
CA ILE A 135 9.29 -0.25 -14.56
C ILE A 135 9.33 1.01 -13.70
N GLU A 136 10.36 1.82 -13.87
CA GLU A 136 10.54 3.10 -13.20
C GLU A 136 9.43 4.09 -13.56
N SER A 137 9.03 4.13 -14.84
CA SER A 137 7.90 4.96 -15.29
C SER A 137 6.59 4.51 -14.66
N ALA A 138 6.34 3.20 -14.61
CA ALA A 138 5.15 2.66 -13.94
C ALA A 138 5.16 2.99 -12.44
N HIS A 139 6.32 2.86 -11.79
CA HIS A 139 6.51 3.21 -10.39
C HIS A 139 6.23 4.71 -10.15
N ALA A 140 6.75 5.60 -11.00
CA ALA A 140 6.51 7.05 -10.90
C ALA A 140 5.03 7.41 -11.03
N ILE A 141 4.31 6.78 -11.97
CA ILE A 141 2.86 6.96 -12.12
C ILE A 141 2.11 6.52 -10.85
N MET A 142 2.46 5.34 -10.31
CA MET A 142 1.83 4.84 -9.09
C MET A 142 2.13 5.72 -7.87
N LYS A 143 3.33 6.30 -7.79
CA LYS A 143 3.66 7.30 -6.76
C LYS A 143 2.86 8.60 -6.93
N GLY A 144 2.65 9.06 -8.15
CA GLY A 144 1.77 10.20 -8.43
C GLY A 144 0.31 9.92 -7.99
N LEU A 145 -0.18 8.71 -8.21
CA LEU A 145 -1.51 8.29 -7.74
C LEU A 145 -1.57 8.21 -6.20
N GLU A 146 -0.52 7.70 -5.53
CA GLU A 146 -0.41 7.69 -4.06
C GLU A 146 -0.51 9.13 -3.49
N ILE A 147 0.25 10.06 -4.07
CA ILE A 147 0.23 11.47 -3.66
C ILE A 147 -1.15 12.08 -3.87
N ASN A 148 -1.73 11.88 -5.07
CA ASN A 148 -3.06 12.40 -5.36
C ASN A 148 -4.12 11.82 -4.41
N TYR A 149 -4.07 10.53 -4.13
CA TYR A 149 -5.00 9.85 -3.23
C TYR A 149 -4.91 10.40 -1.80
N ASN A 150 -3.69 10.50 -1.28
CA ASN A 150 -3.47 10.91 0.10
C ASN A 150 -3.72 12.39 0.34
N PHE A 151 -3.27 13.27 -0.55
CA PHE A 151 -3.18 14.71 -0.28
C PHE A 151 -4.21 15.56 -1.02
N ASN A 152 -4.73 15.10 -2.16
CA ASN A 152 -5.65 15.89 -2.96
C ASN A 152 -7.08 15.35 -2.97
N ARG A 153 -7.26 14.04 -2.96
CA ARG A 153 -8.58 13.44 -3.04
C ARG A 153 -9.30 13.51 -1.69
N LYS A 154 -10.44 14.19 -1.69
CA LYS A 154 -11.35 14.23 -0.55
C LYS A 154 -12.20 12.96 -0.49
N HIS A 155 -12.40 12.41 0.70
CA HIS A 155 -13.19 11.22 0.95
C HIS A 155 -14.46 11.55 1.75
N MET A 156 -15.60 11.08 1.26
CA MET A 156 -16.89 11.28 1.95
C MET A 156 -16.89 10.67 3.36
N SER A 157 -16.33 9.47 3.50
CA SER A 157 -16.20 8.77 4.79
C SER A 157 -15.27 9.46 5.80
N LEU A 158 -14.50 10.46 5.36
CA LEU A 158 -13.63 11.29 6.21
C LEU A 158 -14.18 12.71 6.39
N GLY A 159 -15.48 12.91 6.19
CA GLY A 159 -16.09 14.22 6.28
C GLY A 159 -15.57 15.21 5.22
N LYS A 160 -15.37 14.75 3.99
CA LYS A 160 -14.81 15.52 2.86
C LYS A 160 -13.35 15.99 3.07
N ARG A 161 -12.63 15.38 4.01
CA ARG A 161 -11.18 15.59 4.20
C ARG A 161 -10.37 14.62 3.35
N THR A 162 -9.09 14.94 3.15
CA THR A 162 -8.15 14.00 2.53
C THR A 162 -7.59 13.04 3.59
N PRO A 163 -7.09 11.85 3.19
CA PRO A 163 -6.41 10.94 4.11
C PRO A 163 -5.26 11.61 4.87
N ALA A 164 -4.49 12.48 4.22
CA ALA A 164 -3.38 13.19 4.86
C ALA A 164 -3.84 14.17 5.95
N GLU A 165 -4.93 14.92 5.72
CA GLU A 165 -5.50 15.83 6.73
C GLU A 165 -6.02 15.09 7.96
N VAL A 166 -6.32 13.81 7.85
CA VAL A 166 -6.75 12.98 8.99
C VAL A 166 -5.56 12.30 9.65
N ALA A 167 -4.63 11.77 8.85
CA ALA A 167 -3.47 11.01 9.36
C ALA A 167 -2.38 11.89 9.95
N ILE A 168 -2.26 13.14 9.47
CA ILE A 168 -1.19 14.09 9.83
C ILE A 168 -1.84 15.45 10.12
N PRO A 169 -2.55 15.61 11.25
CA PRO A 169 -3.32 16.84 11.53
C PRO A 169 -2.48 18.11 11.58
N GLN A 170 -1.18 17.99 11.91
CA GLN A 170 -0.23 19.09 11.94
C GLN A 170 0.29 19.51 10.55
N LEU A 171 -0.04 18.76 9.49
CA LEU A 171 0.35 19.11 8.13
C LEU A 171 -0.64 20.11 7.54
N GLU A 172 -0.25 21.37 7.52
CA GLU A 172 -1.02 22.44 6.90
C GLU A 172 -0.60 22.62 5.45
N LEU A 173 -1.52 22.34 4.52
CA LEU A 173 -1.35 22.59 3.09
C LEU A 173 -2.35 23.65 2.65
N GLY A 174 -1.87 24.62 1.87
CA GLY A 174 -2.71 25.67 1.31
C GLY A 174 -3.63 25.19 0.18
N VAL A 175 -4.17 26.13 -0.57
CA VAL A 175 -5.11 25.86 -1.66
C VAL A 175 -4.47 25.02 -2.77
N ASN A 176 -3.21 25.28 -3.11
CA ASN A 176 -2.46 24.50 -4.08
C ASN A 176 -1.57 23.48 -3.39
N LYS A 177 -2.16 22.35 -3.00
CA LYS A 177 -1.48 21.27 -2.29
C LYS A 177 -0.28 20.71 -3.05
N TRP A 178 -0.34 20.63 -4.38
CA TRP A 178 0.79 20.17 -5.19
C TRP A 178 2.00 21.08 -5.06
N LEU A 179 1.79 22.39 -5.14
CA LEU A 179 2.87 23.35 -5.00
C LEU A 179 3.52 23.30 -3.63
N ASP A 180 2.71 23.15 -2.59
CA ASP A 180 3.21 23.07 -1.21
C ASP A 180 3.99 21.78 -0.96
N LEU A 181 3.51 20.65 -1.48
CA LEU A 181 4.24 19.38 -1.43
C LEU A 181 5.59 19.45 -2.17
N ILE A 182 5.64 20.13 -3.33
CA ILE A 182 6.89 20.35 -4.06
C ILE A 182 7.86 21.23 -3.24
N ARG A 183 7.35 22.26 -2.59
CA ARG A 183 8.18 23.14 -1.72
C ARG A 183 8.74 22.36 -0.53
N LEU A 184 7.90 21.56 0.14
CA LEU A 184 8.31 20.72 1.27
C LEU A 184 9.32 19.64 0.88
N SER A 185 9.27 19.13 -0.35
CA SER A 185 10.21 18.12 -0.83
C SER A 185 11.61 18.64 -1.15
N LYS A 186 11.82 19.96 -1.14
CA LYS A 186 13.12 20.60 -1.41
C LYS A 186 13.94 20.89 -0.14
N ILE A 187 13.41 20.54 1.01
CA ILE A 187 14.09 20.62 2.30
C ILE A 187 14.72 19.27 2.60
#